data_803d0b405b890a7a981ec70f9c4c3628
#
_entry.id   803d0b405b890a7a981ec70f9c4c3628
#
_cell.length_a   1.000
_cell.length_b   1.000
_cell.length_c   1.000
_cell.angle_alpha   90.00
_cell.angle_beta   90.00
_cell.angle_gamma   90.00
#
_symmetry.space_group_name_H-M   'P 1'
#
loop_
_entity.id
_entity.type
_entity.pdbx_description
1 polymer ?
#
loop_
_entity_poly.entity_id
_entity_poly.type
_entity_poly.pdbx_seq_one_letter_code
_entity_poly.pdbx_strand_id
1 'polypeptide(L)'
;MRLLVRNNTLQRTVPVFGAILMVFSLTMAVPLALSRWMSDGAEGSFWPVLLASFFSGLVLRLLGPVRQPMPELQVRDGMLLVSMCWTLLPLAASGPLLLYFFDIGHPISFTWAYFEAMSALTTTGATVF
;
A
#
# COMPACT_ATOMS: atom_id res chain seq x y z
N MET A 1 -1.98 -11.12 -30.91
CA MET A 1 -1.41 -9.75 -30.81
C MET A 1 -1.91 -8.94 -29.60
N ARG A 2 -3.20 -8.91 -29.25
CA ARG A 2 -3.73 -8.16 -28.08
C ARG A 2 -3.24 -8.65 -26.71
N LEU A 3 -2.96 -9.95 -26.53
CA LEU A 3 -2.47 -10.51 -25.26
C LEU A 3 -1.01 -10.17 -24.96
N LEU A 4 -0.17 -10.05 -26.00
CA LEU A 4 1.24 -9.67 -25.84
C LEU A 4 1.40 -8.19 -25.42
N VAL A 5 0.52 -7.32 -25.91
CA VAL A 5 0.51 -5.89 -25.54
C VAL A 5 0.07 -5.71 -24.07
N ARG A 6 -0.85 -6.54 -23.58
CA ARG A 6 -1.31 -6.51 -22.16
C ARG A 6 -0.20 -6.93 -21.19
N ASN A 7 0.60 -7.91 -21.56
CA ASN A 7 1.73 -8.34 -20.72
C ASN A 7 2.81 -7.25 -20.59
N ASN A 8 3.07 -6.48 -21.63
CA ASN A 8 4.06 -5.41 -21.59
C ASN A 8 3.66 -4.27 -20.64
N THR A 9 2.38 -3.88 -20.57
CA THR A 9 1.89 -2.84 -19.66
C THR A 9 2.06 -3.26 -18.20
N LEU A 10 1.63 -4.46 -17.83
CA LEU A 10 1.79 -4.98 -16.46
C LEU A 10 3.28 -5.14 -16.08
N GLN A 11 4.11 -5.62 -17.00
CA GLN A 11 5.55 -5.75 -16.75
C GLN A 11 6.25 -4.42 -16.49
N ARG A 12 5.71 -3.30 -16.98
CA ARG A 12 6.24 -1.96 -16.73
C ARG A 12 5.69 -1.34 -15.45
N THR A 13 4.40 -1.53 -15.18
CA THR A 13 3.71 -0.88 -14.05
C THR A 13 3.94 -1.59 -12.71
N VAL A 14 3.99 -2.93 -12.70
CA VAL A 14 4.14 -3.71 -11.47
C VAL A 14 5.40 -3.37 -10.68
N PRO A 15 6.61 -3.30 -11.27
CA PRO A 15 7.81 -2.94 -10.52
C PRO A 15 7.81 -1.49 -10.03
N VAL A 16 7.19 -0.57 -10.78
CA VAL A 16 7.03 0.83 -10.35
C VAL A 16 6.08 0.91 -9.16
N PHE A 17 4.95 0.20 -9.22
CA PHE A 17 4.04 0.11 -8.08
C PHE A 17 4.71 -0.54 -6.86
N GLY A 18 5.53 -1.58 -7.07
CA GLY A 18 6.32 -2.19 -6.00
C GLY A 18 7.23 -1.17 -5.30
N ALA A 19 7.90 -0.30 -6.06
CA ALA A 19 8.71 0.78 -5.49
C ALA A 19 7.86 1.80 -4.70
N ILE A 20 6.69 2.19 -5.22
CA ILE A 20 5.75 3.08 -4.52
C ILE A 20 5.29 2.44 -3.22
N LEU A 21 4.93 1.16 -3.23
CA LEU A 21 4.48 0.44 -2.04
C LEU A 21 5.59 0.33 -0.99
N MET A 22 6.85 0.13 -1.39
CA MET A 22 8.00 0.17 -0.47
C MET A 22 8.16 1.55 0.19
N VAL A 23 8.11 2.63 -0.60
CA VAL A 23 8.18 4.00 -0.07
C VAL A 23 7.00 4.27 0.86
N PHE A 24 5.79 3.87 0.47
CA PHE A 24 4.60 4.00 1.30
C PHE A 24 4.72 3.24 2.63
N SER A 25 5.26 2.02 2.62
CA SER A 25 5.48 1.26 3.85
C SER A 25 6.45 1.97 4.80
N LEU A 26 7.47 2.66 4.28
CA LEU A 26 8.39 3.45 5.10
C LEU A 26 7.70 4.65 5.77
N THR A 27 6.66 5.24 5.16
CA THR A 27 5.88 6.30 5.82
C THR A 27 5.15 5.79 7.07
N MET A 28 4.82 4.50 7.12
CA MET A 28 4.23 3.88 8.31
C MET A 28 5.21 3.80 9.49
N ALA A 29 6.52 3.98 9.26
CA ALA A 29 7.49 4.08 10.33
C ALA A 29 7.30 5.32 11.20
N VAL A 30 6.70 6.38 10.67
CA VAL A 30 6.42 7.62 11.43
C VAL A 30 5.39 7.37 12.54
N PRO A 31 4.17 6.88 12.26
CA PRO A 31 3.22 6.56 13.31
C PRO A 31 3.74 5.45 14.24
N LEU A 32 4.52 4.48 13.74
CA LEU A 32 5.15 3.46 14.56
C LEU A 32 6.13 4.07 15.58
N ALA A 33 6.96 5.02 15.16
CA ALA A 33 7.89 5.71 16.05
C ALA A 33 7.16 6.56 17.10
N LEU A 34 6.07 7.23 16.71
CA LEU A 34 5.22 8.00 17.61
C LEU A 34 4.52 7.10 18.64
N SER A 35 3.94 5.99 18.20
CA SER A 35 3.30 4.99 19.06
C SER A 35 4.28 4.47 20.12
N ARG A 36 5.51 4.17 19.70
CA ARG A 36 6.56 3.71 20.60
C ARG A 36 6.99 4.79 21.60
N TRP A 37 7.05 6.04 21.17
CA TRP A 37 7.37 7.16 22.06
C TRP A 37 6.26 7.44 23.06
N MET A 38 5.01 7.38 22.63
CA MET A 38 3.84 7.62 23.49
C MET A 38 3.46 6.40 24.33
N SER A 39 4.03 5.22 24.03
CA SER A 39 3.73 3.94 24.72
C SER A 39 2.23 3.59 24.72
N ASP A 40 1.54 3.89 23.61
CA ASP A 40 0.10 3.69 23.46
C ASP A 40 -0.31 2.26 23.09
N GLY A 41 0.67 1.38 22.85
CA GLY A 41 0.44 -0.04 22.54
C GLY A 41 0.08 -0.35 21.08
N ALA A 42 -0.08 0.65 20.22
CA ALA A 42 -0.43 0.45 18.82
C ALA A 42 0.74 -0.08 17.97
N GLU A 43 1.97 -0.05 18.51
CA GLU A 43 3.17 -0.51 17.78
C GLU A 43 3.05 -1.94 17.25
N GLY A 44 2.40 -2.83 18.00
CA GLY A 44 2.16 -4.23 17.62
C GLY A 44 1.35 -4.38 16.33
N SER A 45 0.46 -3.44 16.05
CA SER A 45 -0.42 -3.46 14.87
C SER A 45 0.26 -2.87 13.63
N PHE A 46 1.17 -1.89 13.79
CA PHE A 46 1.88 -1.27 12.66
C PHE A 46 3.04 -2.11 12.13
N TRP A 47 3.78 -2.77 13.01
CA TRP A 47 4.98 -3.50 12.64
C TRP A 47 4.77 -4.61 11.61
N PRO A 48 3.80 -5.54 11.79
CA PRO A 48 3.59 -6.62 10.82
C PRO A 48 3.11 -6.10 9.46
N VAL A 49 2.29 -5.05 9.44
CA VAL A 49 1.78 -4.48 8.19
C VAL A 49 2.87 -3.72 7.44
N LEU A 50 3.73 -2.98 8.14
CA LEU A 50 4.90 -2.33 7.56
C LEU A 50 5.80 -3.36 6.85
N LEU A 51 6.15 -4.45 7.55
CA LEU A 51 6.98 -5.51 6.96
C LEU A 51 6.28 -6.19 5.78
N ALA A 52 5.01 -6.58 5.93
CA ALA A 52 4.25 -7.23 4.87
C ALA A 52 4.15 -6.33 3.62
N SER A 53 3.88 -5.05 3.79
CA SER A 53 3.81 -4.08 2.69
C SER A 53 5.17 -3.85 2.05
N PHE A 54 6.24 -3.76 2.85
CA PHE A 54 7.59 -3.57 2.34
C PHE A 54 8.05 -4.79 1.52
N PHE A 55 7.90 -6.00 2.07
CA PHE A 55 8.32 -7.21 1.37
C PHE A 55 7.46 -7.50 0.14
N SER A 56 6.15 -7.26 0.18
CA SER A 56 5.32 -7.38 -1.01
C SER A 56 5.72 -6.38 -2.10
N GLY A 57 6.02 -5.14 -1.73
CA GLY A 57 6.57 -4.14 -2.64
C GLY A 57 7.91 -4.57 -3.24
N LEU A 58 8.80 -5.15 -2.43
CA LEU A 58 10.09 -5.67 -2.89
C LEU A 58 9.91 -6.82 -3.88
N VAL A 59 9.03 -7.78 -3.59
CA VAL A 59 8.71 -8.89 -4.52
C VAL A 59 8.17 -8.34 -5.84
N LEU A 60 7.20 -7.41 -5.80
CA LEU A 60 6.65 -6.79 -7.01
C LEU A 60 7.73 -6.07 -7.82
N ARG A 61 8.67 -5.41 -7.16
CA ARG A 61 9.80 -4.75 -7.83
C ARG A 61 10.73 -5.76 -8.50
N LEU A 62 11.01 -6.89 -7.86
CA LEU A 62 11.88 -7.93 -8.38
C LEU A 62 11.24 -8.75 -9.50
N LEU A 63 9.92 -8.81 -9.58
CA LEU A 63 9.19 -9.45 -10.69
C LEU A 63 9.27 -8.65 -12.00
N GLY A 64 9.76 -7.42 -11.93
CA GLY A 64 9.98 -6.59 -13.12
C GLY A 64 11.20 -7.04 -13.94
N PRO A 65 11.27 -6.64 -15.21
CA PRO A 65 12.41 -6.94 -16.06
C PRO A 65 13.68 -6.24 -15.52
N VAL A 66 14.75 -7.03 -15.37
CA VAL A 66 16.07 -6.54 -14.92
C VAL A 66 16.76 -5.67 -15.98
N ARG A 67 16.17 -5.54 -17.15
CA ARG A 67 16.75 -4.79 -18.27
C ARG A 67 16.76 -3.28 -18.01
N GLN A 68 17.93 -2.69 -18.02
CA GLN A 68 18.14 -1.25 -18.13
C GLN A 68 18.47 -0.90 -19.59
N PRO A 69 17.95 0.23 -20.14
CA PRO A 69 17.10 1.22 -19.47
C PRO A 69 15.66 0.72 -19.29
N MET A 70 15.00 1.15 -18.20
CA MET A 70 13.59 0.89 -18.02
C MET A 70 12.82 1.50 -19.19
N PRO A 71 11.91 0.74 -19.83
CA PRO A 71 11.11 1.28 -20.93
C PRO A 71 10.27 2.46 -20.41
N GLU A 72 10.20 3.53 -21.20
CA GLU A 72 9.40 4.71 -20.86
C GLU A 72 7.94 4.33 -20.61
N LEU A 73 7.39 4.87 -19.52
CA LEU A 73 5.97 4.68 -19.19
C LEU A 73 5.11 5.44 -20.20
N GLN A 74 4.21 4.74 -20.82
CA GLN A 74 3.20 5.34 -21.70
C GLN A 74 2.04 5.89 -20.85
N VAL A 75 1.24 6.80 -21.42
CA VAL A 75 0.04 7.36 -20.74
C VAL A 75 -0.87 6.28 -20.19
N ARG A 76 -1.05 5.19 -20.91
CA ARG A 76 -1.85 4.03 -20.50
C ARG A 76 -1.26 3.32 -19.27
N ASP A 77 0.06 3.21 -19.20
CA ASP A 77 0.75 2.61 -18.06
C ASP A 77 0.57 3.49 -16.82
N GLY A 78 0.62 4.82 -17.00
CA GLY A 78 0.35 5.79 -15.95
C GLY A 78 -1.08 5.71 -15.40
N MET A 79 -2.08 5.59 -16.26
CA MET A 79 -3.48 5.42 -15.82
C MET A 79 -3.68 4.14 -14.98
N LEU A 80 -3.07 3.03 -15.42
CA LEU A 80 -3.11 1.78 -14.68
C LEU A 80 -2.41 1.91 -13.32
N LEU A 81 -1.24 2.55 -13.30
CA LEU A 81 -0.47 2.77 -12.08
C LEU A 81 -1.25 3.59 -11.05
N VAL A 82 -1.86 4.69 -11.47
CA VAL A 82 -2.71 5.54 -10.61
C VAL A 82 -3.89 4.75 -10.05
N SER A 83 -4.58 3.96 -10.89
CA SER A 83 -5.68 3.12 -10.44
C SER A 83 -5.22 2.08 -9.40
N MET A 84 -4.06 1.47 -9.60
CA MET A 84 -3.45 0.57 -8.63
C MET A 84 -3.12 1.28 -7.31
N CYS A 85 -2.56 2.48 -7.35
CA CYS A 85 -2.26 3.26 -6.15
C CYS A 85 -3.53 3.57 -5.36
N TRP A 86 -4.57 4.07 -5.99
CA TRP A 86 -5.83 4.42 -5.32
C TRP A 86 -6.62 3.23 -4.78
N THR A 87 -6.37 2.02 -5.25
CA THR A 87 -7.03 0.81 -4.74
C THR A 87 -6.18 0.05 -3.74
N LEU A 88 -4.89 -0.11 -3.99
CA LEU A 88 -4.04 -1.00 -3.21
C LEU A 88 -3.32 -0.32 -2.05
N LEU A 89 -3.02 1.00 -2.11
CA LEU A 89 -2.45 1.69 -0.96
C LEU A 89 -3.44 1.82 0.20
N PRO A 90 -4.74 2.17 0.00
CA PRO A 90 -5.71 2.12 1.09
C PRO A 90 -5.90 0.71 1.66
N LEU A 91 -5.77 -0.32 0.82
CA LEU A 91 -5.79 -1.71 1.28
C LEU A 91 -4.63 -2.00 2.25
N ALA A 92 -3.43 -1.58 1.93
CA ALA A 92 -2.28 -1.69 2.83
C ALA A 92 -2.46 -0.84 4.10
N ALA A 93 -2.96 0.39 3.96
CA ALA A 93 -3.20 1.30 5.08
C ALA A 93 -4.32 0.86 6.02
N SER A 94 -5.28 0.05 5.55
CA SER A 94 -6.34 -0.52 6.40
C SER A 94 -5.83 -1.60 7.36
N GLY A 95 -4.68 -2.22 7.06
CA GLY A 95 -4.11 -3.31 7.86
C GLY A 95 -3.86 -2.95 9.32
N PRO A 96 -3.14 -1.86 9.65
CA PRO A 96 -2.90 -1.46 11.03
C PRO A 96 -4.18 -1.19 11.81
N LEU A 97 -5.21 -0.60 11.17
CA LEU A 97 -6.51 -0.36 11.79
C LEU A 97 -7.19 -1.67 12.17
N LEU A 98 -7.23 -2.64 11.25
CA LEU A 98 -7.83 -3.94 11.50
C LEU A 98 -7.16 -4.67 12.67
N LEU A 99 -5.83 -4.68 12.69
CA LEU A 99 -5.07 -5.34 13.75
C LEU A 99 -5.25 -4.64 15.08
N TYR A 100 -5.16 -3.32 15.12
CA TYR A 100 -5.33 -2.54 16.35
C TYR A 100 -6.71 -2.78 17.00
N PHE A 101 -7.78 -2.66 16.22
CA PHE A 101 -9.15 -2.88 16.74
C PHE A 101 -9.40 -4.34 17.12
N PHE A 102 -8.74 -5.28 16.46
CA PHE A 102 -8.78 -6.69 16.86
C PHE A 102 -8.10 -6.91 18.22
N ASP A 103 -6.92 -6.29 18.42
CA ASP A 103 -6.13 -6.44 19.65
C ASP A 103 -6.82 -5.83 20.88
N ILE A 104 -7.56 -4.73 20.71
CA ILE A 104 -8.32 -4.11 21.81
C ILE A 104 -9.68 -4.77 22.06
N GLY A 105 -10.01 -5.88 21.35
CA GLY A 105 -11.26 -6.63 21.53
C GLY A 105 -12.51 -6.02 20.90
N HIS A 106 -12.36 -5.02 20.04
CA HIS A 106 -13.45 -4.37 19.30
C HIS A 106 -13.26 -4.51 17.79
N PRO A 107 -13.35 -5.74 17.22
CA PRO A 107 -13.07 -5.95 15.81
C PRO A 107 -14.01 -5.14 14.92
N ILE A 108 -13.45 -4.36 14.01
CA ILE A 108 -14.18 -3.60 12.99
C ILE A 108 -14.25 -4.38 11.69
N SER A 109 -15.24 -4.05 10.83
CA SER A 109 -15.32 -4.67 9.52
C SER A 109 -14.20 -4.16 8.60
N PHE A 110 -13.78 -5.00 7.66
CA PHE A 110 -12.83 -4.62 6.62
C PHE A 110 -13.29 -3.38 5.84
N THR A 111 -14.59 -3.28 5.55
CA THR A 111 -15.17 -2.15 4.82
C THR A 111 -14.95 -0.82 5.56
N TRP A 112 -15.07 -0.81 6.88
CA TRP A 112 -14.85 0.39 7.70
C TRP A 112 -13.38 0.78 7.71
N ALA A 113 -12.48 -0.18 7.92
CA ALA A 113 -11.04 0.08 7.91
C ALA A 113 -10.56 0.58 6.54
N TYR A 114 -11.07 0.00 5.45
CA TYR A 114 -10.74 0.43 4.09
C TYR A 114 -11.30 1.82 3.79
N PHE A 115 -12.53 2.13 4.23
CA PHE A 115 -13.12 3.45 4.08
C PHE A 115 -12.31 4.52 4.80
N GLU A 116 -11.92 4.28 6.07
CA GLU A 116 -11.05 5.21 6.83
C GLU A 116 -9.72 5.42 6.14
N ALA A 117 -9.06 4.35 5.71
CA ALA A 117 -7.79 4.43 5.00
C ALA A 117 -7.90 5.22 3.69
N MET A 118 -8.97 4.97 2.92
CA MET A 118 -9.24 5.72 1.68
C MET A 118 -9.51 7.18 1.96
N SER A 119 -10.34 7.48 2.96
CA SER A 119 -10.66 8.85 3.38
C SER A 119 -9.43 9.63 3.83
N ALA A 120 -8.53 8.99 4.58
CA ALA A 120 -7.27 9.58 5.01
C ALA A 120 -6.34 9.85 3.83
N LEU A 121 -6.15 8.88 2.93
CA LEU A 121 -5.27 9.03 1.77
C LEU A 121 -5.78 10.04 0.74
N THR A 122 -7.09 10.17 0.58
CA THR A 122 -7.71 11.16 -0.32
C THR A 122 -7.91 12.51 0.35
N THR A 123 -7.48 12.68 1.61
CA THR A 123 -7.68 13.91 2.40
C THR A 123 -9.14 14.35 2.52
N THR A 124 -10.08 13.42 2.38
CA THR A 124 -11.52 13.68 2.45
C THR A 124 -11.96 14.00 3.89
N GLY A 125 -11.35 13.35 4.88
CA GLY A 125 -11.63 13.59 6.30
C GLY A 125 -12.99 13.04 6.77
N ALA A 126 -13.65 12.22 5.97
CA ALA A 126 -14.86 11.51 6.41
C ALA A 126 -14.46 10.35 7.33
N THR A 127 -15.19 10.17 8.43
CA THR A 127 -14.93 9.09 9.38
C THR A 127 -16.21 8.31 9.70
N VAL A 128 -16.03 7.04 10.02
CA VAL A 128 -17.09 6.15 10.54
C VAL A 128 -16.94 5.89 12.04
N PHE A 129 -15.95 6.49 12.69
CA PHE A 129 -15.67 6.44 14.13
C PHE A 129 -16.16 7.67 14.84
#